data_ba389d196abd61e45dcc7131d8382fe5
#
_entry.id   ba389d196abd61e45dcc7131d8382fe5
#
_cell.length_a   1.000
_cell.length_b   1.000
_cell.length_c   1.000
_cell.angle_alpha   90.00
_cell.angle_beta   90.00
_cell.angle_gamma   90.00
#
_symmetry.space_group_name_H-M   'P 1'
#
loop_
_entity.id
_entity.type
_entity.pdbx_description
1 polymer ?
#
loop_
_entity_poly.entity_id
_entity_poly.type
_entity_poly.pdbx_seq_one_letter_code
_entity_poly.pdbx_strand_id
1 'polypeptide(L)'
;MNNKVKILVSYKDEHPYIKSDIIIPIQTGRAIAEREYEGMIGDDTGDNISSENDKYNELSAQYWAWKNQDKLDNPDYIGFMHYRRHLLFDEELPRPEKTWLNGSDFYMFGRLDEEYLQYFRDEKIQEMVEQYDIIVPKAYDFANNKFTTVKENYRNLPGQNIENYELMLNAVKLKHPEMKKAVAQFEKGRYEYICNIYILRKDIFDEYSTFLFEILATLNNAIDFSHYSWQGYRVLGYLGEMLFNIFLYYYVETHPDVRIKGLDMGSLHSAELQIHPKPAFDEYYTAIVVPCSNYYAPYLSVYIQSLIDCSSLDHNYDIIVLQDDISDINKEKLKANMPKNFSLRFINVTSYFDNINLKSSKDYLSINSYYRLVIPKVMVNYKRVIVTDIDLIFKHDISLLDKIDMGNYPIASCIEPQEGINLNINPDEWNYSLNVLKLDDPYRYFNTGVMVINLDAFTQDNVDDMLKMIDCKYRCHEQCILNSYFKDRILELSPEWNHELTLNKLQIKNSMPMDMYKKYYEAEKDPCVLHWIGVNKPWKSADVHLGYLWWEIARKTNYYEEILMRYSEILAIRTVNRNKNKGK
;
A
#
# COMPACT_ATOMS: atom_id res chain seq x y z
N MET A 1 -3.78 -22.63 -37.76
CA MET A 1 -4.67 -21.67 -37.06
C MET A 1 -4.12 -21.62 -35.65
N ASN A 2 -3.89 -20.43 -35.12
CA ASN A 2 -3.45 -20.32 -33.73
C ASN A 2 -4.60 -20.73 -32.83
N ASN A 3 -4.31 -21.48 -31.76
CA ASN A 3 -5.29 -21.86 -30.76
C ASN A 3 -5.85 -20.59 -30.07
N LYS A 4 -7.16 -20.54 -29.86
CA LYS A 4 -7.77 -19.47 -29.09
C LYS A 4 -7.53 -19.70 -27.58
N VAL A 5 -6.90 -18.75 -26.90
CA VAL A 5 -6.59 -18.84 -25.49
C VAL A 5 -7.28 -17.71 -24.73
N LYS A 6 -7.89 -18.02 -23.59
CA LYS A 6 -8.44 -17.04 -22.65
C LYS A 6 -8.01 -17.39 -21.23
N ILE A 7 -7.39 -16.44 -20.55
CA ILE A 7 -6.93 -16.57 -19.17
C ILE A 7 -7.65 -15.53 -18.33
N LEU A 8 -8.48 -15.96 -17.40
CA LEU A 8 -9.22 -15.08 -16.52
C LEU A 8 -8.39 -14.80 -15.26
N VAL A 9 -8.20 -13.53 -14.93
CA VAL A 9 -7.55 -13.12 -13.70
C VAL A 9 -8.61 -12.60 -12.74
N SER A 10 -8.76 -13.28 -11.60
CA SER A 10 -9.84 -13.04 -10.63
C SER A 10 -9.52 -11.87 -9.69
N TYR A 11 -10.46 -10.91 -9.60
CA TYR A 11 -10.41 -9.74 -8.73
C TYR A 11 -11.67 -9.67 -7.87
N LYS A 12 -11.54 -9.64 -6.55
CA LYS A 12 -12.65 -9.37 -5.62
C LYS A 12 -12.72 -7.89 -5.25
N ASP A 13 -11.57 -7.21 -5.21
CA ASP A 13 -11.43 -5.79 -4.92
C ASP A 13 -10.81 -5.08 -6.13
N GLU A 14 -10.94 -3.76 -6.19
CA GLU A 14 -10.38 -2.96 -7.29
C GLU A 14 -8.86 -2.86 -7.16
N HIS A 15 -8.16 -3.38 -8.14
CA HIS A 15 -6.71 -3.41 -8.23
C HIS A 15 -6.24 -3.09 -9.66
N PRO A 16 -4.97 -2.66 -9.87
CA PRO A 16 -4.36 -2.67 -11.19
C PRO A 16 -4.46 -4.07 -11.80
N TYR A 17 -4.73 -4.14 -13.08
CA TYR A 17 -4.95 -5.41 -13.74
C TYR A 17 -4.15 -5.57 -15.04
N ILE A 18 -3.80 -6.83 -15.34
CA ILE A 18 -3.24 -7.22 -16.63
C ILE A 18 -4.42 -7.45 -17.59
N LYS A 19 -4.33 -6.87 -18.79
CA LYS A 19 -5.32 -7.08 -19.85
C LYS A 19 -4.66 -7.14 -21.22
N SER A 20 -5.02 -8.16 -21.99
CA SER A 20 -4.64 -8.32 -23.38
C SER A 20 -5.76 -9.02 -24.15
N ASP A 21 -5.51 -9.46 -25.37
CA ASP A 21 -6.46 -10.31 -26.12
C ASP A 21 -6.61 -11.70 -25.49
N ILE A 22 -5.59 -12.17 -24.77
CA ILE A 22 -5.55 -13.47 -24.07
C ILE A 22 -5.95 -13.32 -22.61
N ILE A 23 -5.45 -12.32 -21.90
CA ILE A 23 -5.65 -12.13 -20.45
C ILE A 23 -6.84 -11.20 -20.21
N ILE A 24 -7.84 -11.71 -19.47
CA ILE A 24 -9.10 -11.03 -19.20
C ILE A 24 -9.26 -10.84 -17.70
N PRO A 25 -9.29 -9.59 -17.19
CA PRO A 25 -9.65 -9.34 -15.80
C PRO A 25 -11.15 -9.60 -15.57
N ILE A 26 -11.46 -10.38 -14.53
CA ILE A 26 -12.83 -10.71 -14.14
C ILE A 26 -13.09 -10.33 -12.68
N GLN A 27 -14.14 -9.53 -12.46
CA GLN A 27 -14.64 -9.24 -11.10
C GLN A 27 -15.42 -10.44 -10.60
N THR A 28 -14.95 -11.07 -9.52
CA THR A 28 -15.59 -12.23 -8.89
C THR A 28 -16.53 -11.78 -7.77
N GLY A 29 -17.68 -12.48 -7.64
CA GLY A 29 -18.69 -12.09 -6.69
C GLY A 29 -19.38 -10.77 -7.04
N ARG A 30 -19.44 -10.39 -8.32
CA ARG A 30 -20.02 -9.11 -8.74
C ARG A 30 -21.49 -8.98 -8.32
N ALA A 31 -22.24 -10.09 -8.25
CA ALA A 31 -23.63 -10.10 -7.77
C ALA A 31 -23.80 -9.62 -6.31
N ILE A 32 -22.74 -9.65 -5.49
CA ILE A 32 -22.75 -9.22 -4.08
C ILE A 32 -21.79 -8.06 -3.83
N ALA A 33 -21.15 -7.52 -4.86
CA ALA A 33 -20.24 -6.38 -4.75
C ALA A 33 -21.02 -5.05 -4.66
N GLU A 34 -20.44 -4.04 -4.00
CA GLU A 34 -21.02 -2.71 -3.90
C GLU A 34 -21.05 -1.94 -5.23
N ARG A 35 -20.13 -2.27 -6.15
CA ARG A 35 -20.00 -1.63 -7.46
C ARG A 35 -19.31 -2.54 -8.49
N GLU A 36 -19.52 -2.21 -9.75
CA GLU A 36 -18.75 -2.81 -10.85
C GLU A 36 -17.39 -2.11 -11.02
N TYR A 37 -16.35 -2.88 -11.39
CA TYR A 37 -15.02 -2.34 -11.63
C TYR A 37 -14.83 -2.07 -13.12
N GLU A 38 -14.36 -0.87 -13.44
CA GLU A 38 -14.16 -0.43 -14.81
C GLU A 38 -13.14 -1.32 -15.54
N GLY A 39 -13.48 -1.71 -16.76
CA GLY A 39 -12.59 -2.51 -17.62
C GLY A 39 -12.55 -3.99 -17.31
N MET A 40 -13.26 -4.48 -16.31
CA MET A 40 -13.39 -5.89 -15.95
C MET A 40 -14.75 -6.45 -16.42
N ILE A 41 -14.75 -7.71 -16.85
CA ILE A 41 -16.01 -8.47 -17.01
C ILE A 41 -16.47 -8.96 -15.62
N GLY A 42 -17.74 -9.35 -15.49
CA GLY A 42 -18.27 -9.87 -14.24
C GLY A 42 -18.66 -11.34 -14.34
N ASP A 43 -18.57 -12.04 -13.23
CA ASP A 43 -18.98 -13.44 -13.10
C ASP A 43 -20.49 -13.64 -12.81
N ASP A 44 -21.30 -12.57 -12.89
CA ASP A 44 -22.73 -12.54 -12.53
C ASP A 44 -23.69 -12.64 -13.73
N THR A 45 -23.17 -12.86 -14.94
CA THR A 45 -23.98 -12.94 -16.17
C THR A 45 -24.20 -14.38 -16.63
N GLY A 46 -25.36 -14.68 -17.22
CA GLY A 46 -25.70 -16.04 -17.69
C GLY A 46 -25.85 -17.04 -16.54
N ASP A 47 -25.46 -18.30 -16.76
CA ASP A 47 -25.44 -19.33 -15.70
C ASP A 47 -24.22 -19.08 -14.79
N ASN A 48 -24.45 -18.79 -13.50
CA ASN A 48 -23.41 -18.37 -12.58
C ASN A 48 -23.73 -18.71 -11.12
N ILE A 49 -22.69 -18.65 -10.27
CA ILE A 49 -22.75 -18.78 -8.81
C ILE A 49 -22.12 -17.55 -8.12
N SER A 50 -22.16 -16.39 -8.75
CA SER A 50 -21.53 -15.15 -8.28
C SER A 50 -21.99 -14.74 -6.87
N SER A 51 -23.28 -14.96 -6.54
CA SER A 51 -23.84 -14.68 -5.21
C SER A 51 -23.29 -15.59 -4.10
N GLU A 52 -22.65 -16.72 -4.44
CA GLU A 52 -22.01 -17.64 -3.49
C GLU A 52 -20.48 -17.47 -3.43
N ASN A 53 -19.93 -16.41 -4.01
CA ASN A 53 -18.49 -16.17 -4.06
C ASN A 53 -17.82 -16.21 -2.67
N ASP A 54 -18.48 -15.83 -1.59
CA ASP A 54 -17.93 -15.90 -0.23
C ASP A 54 -17.55 -17.33 0.19
N LYS A 55 -18.16 -18.37 -0.39
CA LYS A 55 -17.83 -19.78 -0.18
C LYS A 55 -16.85 -20.32 -1.21
N TYR A 56 -17.09 -19.94 -2.50
CA TYR A 56 -16.38 -20.49 -3.66
C TYR A 56 -15.14 -19.70 -4.06
N ASN A 57 -15.01 -18.45 -3.62
CA ASN A 57 -13.94 -17.52 -3.98
C ASN A 57 -13.77 -17.40 -5.51
N GLU A 58 -12.53 -17.53 -6.00
CA GLU A 58 -12.18 -17.50 -7.43
C GLU A 58 -12.86 -18.57 -8.29
N LEU A 59 -13.33 -19.64 -7.68
CA LEU A 59 -14.05 -20.71 -8.38
C LEU A 59 -15.40 -20.24 -8.94
N SER A 60 -15.96 -19.11 -8.46
CA SER A 60 -17.15 -18.52 -9.10
C SER A 60 -16.86 -18.05 -10.53
N ALA A 61 -15.66 -17.49 -10.77
CA ALA A 61 -15.21 -17.16 -12.13
C ALA A 61 -15.00 -18.41 -12.99
N GLN A 62 -14.47 -19.51 -12.41
CA GLN A 62 -14.31 -20.76 -13.13
C GLN A 62 -15.66 -21.37 -13.52
N TYR A 63 -16.64 -21.37 -12.60
CA TYR A 63 -18.00 -21.82 -12.90
C TYR A 63 -18.60 -21.00 -14.04
N TRP A 64 -18.49 -19.67 -13.93
CA TRP A 64 -18.99 -18.77 -14.96
C TRP A 64 -18.34 -19.04 -16.33
N ALA A 65 -17.03 -19.18 -16.38
CA ALA A 65 -16.31 -19.47 -17.61
C ALA A 65 -16.74 -20.82 -18.22
N TRP A 66 -16.92 -21.87 -17.38
CA TRP A 66 -17.38 -23.17 -17.82
C TRP A 66 -18.79 -23.12 -18.44
N LYS A 67 -19.71 -22.36 -17.84
CA LYS A 67 -21.10 -22.25 -18.29
C LYS A 67 -21.33 -21.25 -19.43
N ASN A 68 -20.40 -20.31 -19.65
CA ASN A 68 -20.57 -19.22 -20.61
C ASN A 68 -19.38 -19.08 -21.57
N GLN A 69 -18.89 -20.20 -22.10
CA GLN A 69 -17.74 -20.23 -23.02
C GLN A 69 -17.98 -19.43 -24.30
N ASP A 70 -19.25 -19.33 -24.75
CA ASP A 70 -19.65 -18.49 -25.87
C ASP A 70 -19.30 -17.01 -25.67
N LYS A 71 -19.36 -16.51 -24.43
CA LYS A 71 -18.96 -15.14 -24.09
C LYS A 71 -17.43 -14.92 -24.07
N LEU A 72 -16.68 -16.01 -24.16
CA LEU A 72 -15.22 -16.03 -24.30
C LEU A 72 -14.76 -16.43 -25.70
N ASP A 73 -15.63 -16.33 -26.70
CA ASP A 73 -15.38 -16.72 -28.10
C ASP A 73 -15.06 -18.21 -28.28
N ASN A 74 -15.55 -19.07 -27.39
CA ASN A 74 -15.32 -20.53 -27.40
C ASN A 74 -13.82 -20.88 -27.53
N PRO A 75 -12.99 -20.61 -26.52
CA PRO A 75 -11.55 -20.79 -26.58
C PRO A 75 -11.17 -22.28 -26.64
N ASP A 76 -10.00 -22.57 -27.23
CA ASP A 76 -9.39 -23.91 -27.25
C ASP A 76 -8.65 -24.20 -25.93
N TYR A 77 -8.21 -23.13 -25.21
CA TYR A 77 -7.57 -23.19 -23.89
C TYR A 77 -8.19 -22.16 -22.96
N ILE A 78 -8.47 -22.59 -21.73
CA ILE A 78 -9.02 -21.74 -20.67
C ILE A 78 -8.10 -21.80 -19.46
N GLY A 79 -7.74 -20.63 -18.92
CA GLY A 79 -6.87 -20.53 -17.76
C GLY A 79 -7.39 -19.58 -16.68
N PHE A 80 -6.82 -19.72 -15.49
CA PHE A 80 -7.15 -18.90 -14.32
C PHE A 80 -5.88 -18.48 -13.60
N MET A 81 -5.85 -17.21 -13.18
CA MET A 81 -4.85 -16.60 -12.30
C MET A 81 -5.53 -15.69 -11.28
N HIS A 82 -4.79 -15.21 -10.32
CA HIS A 82 -5.31 -14.30 -9.27
C HIS A 82 -4.70 -12.90 -9.42
N TYR A 83 -5.36 -11.88 -8.87
CA TYR A 83 -4.94 -10.49 -8.91
C TYR A 83 -3.50 -10.21 -8.41
N ARG A 84 -2.94 -11.09 -7.60
CA ARG A 84 -1.56 -10.99 -7.10
C ARG A 84 -0.67 -12.17 -7.43
N ARG A 85 -1.17 -13.20 -8.12
CA ARG A 85 -0.44 -14.44 -8.39
C ARG A 85 -0.63 -14.84 -9.83
N HIS A 86 0.46 -14.86 -10.58
CA HIS A 86 0.44 -15.06 -12.01
C HIS A 86 1.51 -16.07 -12.45
N LEU A 87 1.22 -16.88 -13.44
CA LEU A 87 2.22 -17.71 -14.12
C LEU A 87 3.16 -16.81 -14.93
N LEU A 88 4.45 -17.04 -14.84
CA LEU A 88 5.46 -16.27 -15.58
C LEU A 88 5.80 -16.99 -16.88
N PHE A 89 5.23 -16.52 -18.00
CA PHE A 89 5.32 -17.21 -19.29
C PHE A 89 6.66 -17.05 -19.98
N ASP A 90 7.33 -15.95 -19.82
CA ASP A 90 8.66 -15.76 -20.41
C ASP A 90 9.75 -16.28 -19.46
N GLU A 91 10.27 -17.49 -19.78
CA GLU A 91 11.30 -18.15 -18.98
C GLU A 91 12.69 -17.55 -19.21
N GLU A 92 12.90 -16.71 -20.24
CA GLU A 92 14.17 -16.08 -20.58
C GLU A 92 14.42 -14.80 -19.76
N LEU A 93 13.36 -14.17 -19.24
CA LEU A 93 13.46 -12.98 -18.43
C LEU A 93 14.08 -13.29 -17.04
N PRO A 94 14.90 -12.38 -16.50
CA PRO A 94 15.49 -12.55 -15.18
C PRO A 94 14.43 -12.66 -14.09
N ARG A 95 14.66 -13.48 -13.09
CA ARG A 95 13.81 -13.60 -11.91
C ARG A 95 14.37 -12.75 -10.78
N PRO A 96 13.52 -12.03 -10.02
CA PRO A 96 13.97 -11.37 -8.79
C PRO A 96 14.45 -12.40 -7.78
N GLU A 97 15.10 -11.92 -6.72
CA GLU A 97 15.51 -12.79 -5.63
C GLU A 97 14.27 -13.47 -5.02
N LYS A 98 14.36 -14.80 -4.80
CA LYS A 98 13.29 -15.55 -4.14
C LYS A 98 13.12 -15.02 -2.74
N THR A 99 12.02 -14.35 -2.48
CA THR A 99 11.63 -14.02 -1.12
C THR A 99 10.32 -14.73 -0.83
N TRP A 100 10.23 -15.24 0.39
CA TRP A 100 8.98 -15.63 0.99
C TRP A 100 8.49 -17.08 0.82
N LEU A 101 7.70 -17.51 1.76
CA LEU A 101 7.13 -18.85 1.93
C LEU A 101 8.16 -19.99 1.90
N ASN A 102 9.21 -19.86 2.74
CA ASN A 102 10.04 -21.00 3.16
C ASN A 102 10.51 -21.92 2.01
N GLY A 103 10.99 -21.33 0.91
CA GLY A 103 11.61 -22.08 -0.18
C GLY A 103 10.69 -22.51 -1.31
N SER A 104 9.49 -21.93 -1.45
CA SER A 104 8.65 -22.11 -2.63
C SER A 104 9.22 -21.38 -3.86
N ASP A 105 8.84 -21.85 -5.06
CA ASP A 105 9.22 -21.26 -6.34
C ASP A 105 8.35 -20.03 -6.69
N PHE A 106 8.00 -19.22 -5.69
CA PHE A 106 7.34 -17.93 -5.84
C PHE A 106 8.37 -16.83 -5.91
N TYR A 107 8.26 -15.98 -6.91
CA TYR A 107 9.07 -14.80 -7.08
C TYR A 107 8.27 -13.58 -6.69
N MET A 108 8.78 -12.81 -5.71
CA MET A 108 8.12 -11.60 -5.26
C MET A 108 8.48 -10.42 -6.15
N PHE A 109 7.47 -9.75 -6.66
CA PHE A 109 7.58 -8.49 -7.39
C PHE A 109 6.94 -7.38 -6.57
N GLY A 110 7.51 -6.17 -6.66
CA GLY A 110 7.00 -5.04 -5.90
C GLY A 110 5.57 -4.68 -6.31
N ARG A 111 5.34 -4.55 -7.62
CA ARG A 111 4.07 -4.06 -8.17
C ARG A 111 3.87 -4.52 -9.62
N LEU A 112 2.68 -4.17 -10.15
CA LEU A 112 2.36 -4.32 -11.57
C LEU A 112 2.91 -3.12 -12.35
N ASP A 113 4.12 -3.25 -12.90
CA ASP A 113 4.80 -2.24 -13.71
C ASP A 113 5.17 -2.79 -15.09
N GLU A 114 5.80 -1.95 -15.93
CA GLU A 114 6.20 -2.33 -17.29
C GLU A 114 7.20 -3.49 -17.31
N GLU A 115 8.06 -3.61 -16.31
CA GLU A 115 9.02 -4.72 -16.21
C GLU A 115 8.28 -6.04 -15.93
N TYR A 116 7.33 -6.01 -14.98
CA TYR A 116 6.51 -7.18 -14.68
C TYR A 116 5.61 -7.59 -15.84
N LEU A 117 5.04 -6.62 -16.58
CA LEU A 117 4.17 -6.89 -17.74
C LEU A 117 4.87 -7.63 -18.89
N GLN A 118 6.20 -7.57 -18.98
CA GLN A 118 6.95 -8.30 -20.02
C GLN A 118 6.82 -9.82 -19.91
N TYR A 119 6.49 -10.36 -18.73
CA TYR A 119 6.26 -11.80 -18.54
C TYR A 119 4.97 -12.31 -19.21
N PHE A 120 4.06 -11.41 -19.62
CA PHE A 120 2.69 -11.73 -20.06
C PHE A 120 2.42 -11.38 -21.53
N ARG A 121 3.45 -11.40 -22.36
CA ARG A 121 3.29 -11.16 -23.81
C ARG A 121 2.48 -12.29 -24.44
N ASP A 122 1.46 -11.93 -25.21
CA ASP A 122 0.51 -12.86 -25.83
C ASP A 122 1.22 -13.90 -26.71
N GLU A 123 2.31 -13.53 -27.40
CA GLU A 123 3.11 -14.44 -28.21
C GLU A 123 3.73 -15.56 -27.37
N LYS A 124 4.26 -15.24 -26.19
CA LYS A 124 4.86 -16.24 -25.30
C LYS A 124 3.82 -17.19 -24.71
N ILE A 125 2.64 -16.67 -24.37
CA ILE A 125 1.51 -17.50 -23.92
C ILE A 125 1.08 -18.44 -25.04
N GLN A 126 0.95 -17.93 -26.27
CA GLN A 126 0.56 -18.72 -27.44
C GLN A 126 1.56 -19.82 -27.74
N GLU A 127 2.88 -19.53 -27.74
CA GLU A 127 3.93 -20.53 -27.92
C GLU A 127 3.84 -21.66 -26.88
N MET A 128 3.47 -21.34 -25.65
CA MET A 128 3.37 -22.30 -24.55
C MET A 128 2.20 -23.27 -24.75
N VAL A 129 1.00 -22.76 -25.07
CA VAL A 129 -0.21 -23.60 -25.23
C VAL A 129 -0.15 -24.48 -26.47
N GLU A 130 0.66 -24.14 -27.49
CA GLU A 130 0.89 -24.99 -28.65
C GLU A 130 1.70 -26.26 -28.32
N GLN A 131 2.50 -26.18 -27.24
CA GLN A 131 3.39 -27.26 -26.84
C GLN A 131 2.80 -28.15 -25.75
N TYR A 132 1.90 -27.64 -24.91
CA TYR A 132 1.43 -28.31 -23.71
C TYR A 132 -0.09 -28.31 -23.61
N ASP A 133 -0.65 -29.38 -23.06
CA ASP A 133 -2.09 -29.57 -22.88
C ASP A 133 -2.57 -29.02 -21.52
N ILE A 134 -1.67 -29.03 -20.52
CA ILE A 134 -1.88 -28.54 -19.17
C ILE A 134 -0.68 -27.67 -18.76
N ILE A 135 -0.95 -26.45 -18.31
CA ILE A 135 0.06 -25.56 -17.75
C ILE A 135 -0.34 -25.24 -16.32
N VAL A 136 0.57 -25.44 -15.37
CA VAL A 136 0.35 -25.30 -13.93
C VAL A 136 1.52 -24.53 -13.29
N PRO A 137 1.40 -23.97 -12.08
CA PRO A 137 2.57 -23.56 -11.33
C PRO A 137 3.45 -24.76 -11.02
N LYS A 138 4.73 -24.55 -10.72
CA LYS A 138 5.56 -25.61 -10.13
C LYS A 138 4.95 -26.07 -8.82
N ALA A 139 4.91 -27.38 -8.59
CA ALA A 139 4.27 -27.96 -7.42
C ALA A 139 4.96 -27.47 -6.13
N TYR A 140 4.16 -27.10 -5.15
CA TYR A 140 4.62 -26.68 -3.84
C TYR A 140 4.99 -27.88 -2.96
N ASP A 141 6.17 -27.85 -2.35
CA ASP A 141 6.63 -28.90 -1.42
C ASP A 141 6.38 -28.48 0.04
N PHE A 142 5.43 -29.14 0.72
CA PHE A 142 5.10 -28.84 2.11
C PHE A 142 6.20 -29.14 3.13
N ALA A 143 7.23 -29.88 2.75
CA ALA A 143 8.41 -30.03 3.61
C ALA A 143 9.08 -28.68 3.92
N ASN A 144 8.93 -27.70 3.03
CA ASN A 144 9.41 -26.34 3.26
C ASN A 144 8.71 -25.66 4.44
N ASN A 145 7.47 -26.06 4.77
CA ASN A 145 6.68 -25.61 5.93
C ASN A 145 6.77 -26.57 7.13
N LYS A 146 7.70 -27.53 7.12
CA LYS A 146 7.85 -28.56 8.16
C LYS A 146 6.69 -29.56 8.24
N PHE A 147 5.84 -29.66 7.22
CA PHE A 147 4.79 -30.65 7.13
C PHE A 147 5.22 -31.82 6.26
N THR A 148 4.73 -33.01 6.59
CA THR A 148 5.10 -34.24 5.88
C THR A 148 4.09 -34.61 4.80
N THR A 149 2.86 -34.12 4.89
CA THR A 149 1.78 -34.42 3.95
C THR A 149 0.86 -33.21 3.74
N VAL A 150 0.12 -33.23 2.62
CA VAL A 150 -0.97 -32.28 2.31
C VAL A 150 -2.00 -32.24 3.46
N LYS A 151 -2.39 -33.40 3.97
CA LYS A 151 -3.35 -33.51 5.08
C LYS A 151 -2.86 -32.82 6.34
N GLU A 152 -1.58 -32.96 6.68
CA GLU A 152 -0.98 -32.31 7.85
C GLU A 152 -0.96 -30.79 7.66
N ASN A 153 -0.63 -30.29 6.46
CA ASN A 153 -0.71 -28.88 6.13
C ASN A 153 -2.15 -28.36 6.30
N TYR A 154 -3.15 -29.03 5.71
CA TYR A 154 -4.55 -28.60 5.80
C TYR A 154 -5.04 -28.49 7.24
N ARG A 155 -4.70 -29.49 8.09
CA ARG A 155 -5.06 -29.48 9.53
C ARG A 155 -4.56 -28.23 10.26
N ASN A 156 -3.46 -27.63 9.81
CA ASN A 156 -2.82 -26.47 10.43
C ASN A 156 -3.21 -25.14 9.77
N LEU A 157 -4.04 -25.16 8.71
CA LEU A 157 -4.54 -23.92 8.10
C LEU A 157 -5.54 -23.23 9.03
N PRO A 158 -5.36 -21.93 9.32
CA PRO A 158 -6.28 -21.18 10.16
C PRO A 158 -7.72 -21.22 9.63
N GLY A 159 -8.67 -21.52 10.50
CA GLY A 159 -10.09 -21.54 10.16
C GLY A 159 -10.56 -22.75 9.36
N GLN A 160 -9.67 -23.69 8.99
CA GLN A 160 -10.05 -24.91 8.29
C GLN A 160 -10.32 -26.06 9.26
N ASN A 161 -11.37 -26.83 8.94
CA ASN A 161 -11.75 -28.02 9.70
C ASN A 161 -11.36 -29.29 8.96
N ILE A 162 -10.57 -30.14 9.60
CA ILE A 162 -10.10 -31.41 9.01
C ILE A 162 -11.25 -32.34 8.60
N GLU A 163 -12.41 -32.25 9.22
CA GLU A 163 -13.59 -33.01 8.84
C GLU A 163 -14.08 -32.69 7.42
N ASN A 164 -13.91 -31.45 6.96
CA ASN A 164 -14.25 -31.06 5.59
C ASN A 164 -13.32 -31.72 4.55
N TYR A 165 -12.04 -31.84 4.90
CA TYR A 165 -11.07 -32.58 4.09
C TYR A 165 -11.47 -34.07 3.96
N GLU A 166 -11.81 -34.71 5.07
CA GLU A 166 -12.27 -36.09 5.06
C GLU A 166 -13.59 -36.28 4.30
N LEU A 167 -14.52 -35.31 4.46
CA LEU A 167 -15.79 -35.31 3.73
C LEU A 167 -15.55 -35.21 2.22
N MET A 168 -14.64 -34.34 1.78
CA MET A 168 -14.24 -34.20 0.38
C MET A 168 -13.70 -35.53 -0.17
N LEU A 169 -12.74 -36.16 0.49
CA LEU A 169 -12.18 -37.43 0.03
C LEU A 169 -13.23 -38.55 -0.05
N ASN A 170 -14.16 -38.57 0.91
CA ASN A 170 -15.25 -39.54 0.91
C ASN A 170 -16.24 -39.26 -0.24
N ALA A 171 -16.56 -38.00 -0.52
CA ALA A 171 -17.41 -37.64 -1.64
C ALA A 171 -16.80 -38.07 -2.98
N VAL A 172 -15.49 -37.84 -3.18
CA VAL A 172 -14.77 -38.30 -4.37
C VAL A 172 -14.80 -39.84 -4.46
N LYS A 173 -14.44 -40.56 -3.41
CA LYS A 173 -14.43 -42.05 -3.40
C LYS A 173 -15.80 -42.66 -3.68
N LEU A 174 -16.88 -41.99 -3.29
CA LEU A 174 -18.26 -42.45 -3.48
C LEU A 174 -18.77 -42.16 -4.90
N LYS A 175 -18.57 -40.96 -5.42
CA LYS A 175 -19.10 -40.53 -6.71
C LYS A 175 -18.20 -40.93 -7.87
N HIS A 176 -16.90 -40.97 -7.64
CA HIS A 176 -15.86 -41.32 -8.62
C HIS A 176 -14.98 -42.46 -8.10
N PRO A 177 -15.53 -43.69 -7.97
CA PRO A 177 -14.78 -44.83 -7.42
C PRO A 177 -13.53 -45.18 -8.25
N GLU A 178 -13.49 -44.83 -9.53
CA GLU A 178 -12.32 -44.94 -10.40
C GLU A 178 -11.14 -44.10 -9.94
N MET A 179 -11.37 -43.00 -9.25
CA MET A 179 -10.31 -42.12 -8.72
C MET A 179 -9.72 -42.56 -7.36
N LYS A 180 -10.12 -43.70 -6.80
CA LYS A 180 -9.64 -44.18 -5.49
C LYS A 180 -8.13 -44.22 -5.39
N LYS A 181 -7.44 -44.60 -6.47
CA LYS A 181 -5.96 -44.67 -6.48
C LYS A 181 -5.35 -43.26 -6.45
N ALA A 182 -5.89 -42.32 -7.23
CA ALA A 182 -5.48 -40.92 -7.21
C ALA A 182 -5.69 -40.28 -5.83
N VAL A 183 -6.85 -40.53 -5.18
CA VAL A 183 -7.09 -40.09 -3.81
C VAL A 183 -6.05 -40.65 -2.84
N ALA A 184 -5.74 -41.95 -2.90
CA ALA A 184 -4.73 -42.56 -2.02
C ALA A 184 -3.32 -42.02 -2.27
N GLN A 185 -3.00 -41.65 -3.51
CA GLN A 185 -1.75 -40.99 -3.87
C GLN A 185 -1.69 -39.57 -3.28
N PHE A 186 -2.76 -38.80 -3.43
CA PHE A 186 -2.89 -37.45 -2.89
C PHE A 186 -2.77 -37.43 -1.35
N GLU A 187 -3.48 -38.32 -0.64
CA GLU A 187 -3.44 -38.41 0.84
C GLU A 187 -2.02 -38.62 1.39
N LYS A 188 -1.16 -39.32 0.66
CA LYS A 188 0.24 -39.60 1.03
C LYS A 188 1.21 -38.57 0.45
N GLY A 189 0.71 -37.71 -0.42
CA GLY A 189 1.50 -36.72 -1.16
C GLY A 189 2.03 -35.62 -0.25
N ARG A 190 3.13 -35.05 -0.68
CA ARG A 190 3.82 -33.93 -0.08
C ARG A 190 3.81 -32.69 -0.97
N TYR A 191 3.44 -32.89 -2.23
CA TYR A 191 3.41 -31.86 -3.26
C TYR A 191 1.99 -31.51 -3.64
N GLU A 192 1.74 -30.21 -3.88
CA GLU A 192 0.44 -29.73 -4.32
C GLU A 192 0.58 -28.57 -5.31
N TYR A 193 -0.28 -28.56 -6.32
CA TYR A 193 -0.52 -27.38 -7.16
C TYR A 193 -1.54 -26.49 -6.43
N ILE A 194 -1.10 -25.34 -5.96
CA ILE A 194 -1.88 -24.46 -5.08
C ILE A 194 -2.49 -23.30 -5.85
N CYS A 195 -3.44 -22.61 -5.23
CA CYS A 195 -4.04 -21.34 -5.67
C CYS A 195 -5.04 -21.44 -6.82
N ASN A 196 -5.56 -22.60 -7.20
CA ASN A 196 -6.48 -22.74 -8.34
C ASN A 196 -6.00 -22.05 -9.63
N ILE A 197 -4.68 -22.11 -9.90
CA ILE A 197 -4.01 -21.48 -11.04
C ILE A 197 -3.61 -22.56 -12.03
N TYR A 198 -4.11 -22.46 -13.24
CA TYR A 198 -3.78 -23.39 -14.34
C TYR A 198 -4.28 -22.85 -15.68
N ILE A 199 -3.79 -23.42 -16.77
CA ILE A 199 -4.36 -23.30 -18.12
C ILE A 199 -4.55 -24.72 -18.63
N LEU A 200 -5.77 -25.02 -19.07
CA LEU A 200 -6.16 -26.33 -19.52
C LEU A 200 -6.69 -26.25 -20.95
N ARG A 201 -6.37 -27.30 -21.77
CA ARG A 201 -7.06 -27.51 -23.04
C ARG A 201 -8.55 -27.72 -22.78
N LYS A 202 -9.41 -27.24 -23.68
CA LYS A 202 -10.85 -27.14 -23.47
C LYS A 202 -11.50 -28.45 -23.00
N ASP A 203 -11.15 -29.58 -23.61
CA ASP A 203 -11.72 -30.90 -23.27
C ASP A 203 -11.34 -31.28 -21.80
N ILE A 204 -10.10 -31.01 -21.39
CA ILE A 204 -9.63 -31.24 -20.02
C ILE A 204 -10.33 -30.29 -19.05
N PHE A 205 -10.52 -29.04 -19.45
CA PHE A 205 -11.22 -28.03 -18.63
C PHE A 205 -12.69 -28.43 -18.41
N ASP A 206 -13.37 -28.90 -19.43
CA ASP A 206 -14.77 -29.32 -19.34
C ASP A 206 -14.93 -30.58 -18.46
N GLU A 207 -14.03 -31.56 -18.57
CA GLU A 207 -14.00 -32.75 -17.73
C GLU A 207 -13.70 -32.38 -16.26
N TYR A 208 -12.66 -31.58 -16.03
CA TYR A 208 -12.30 -31.12 -14.68
C TYR A 208 -13.42 -30.30 -14.03
N SER A 209 -14.00 -29.33 -14.74
CA SER A 209 -15.08 -28.50 -14.20
C SER A 209 -16.33 -29.31 -13.88
N THR A 210 -16.65 -30.32 -14.66
CA THR A 210 -17.75 -31.25 -14.37
C THR A 210 -17.51 -31.99 -13.08
N PHE A 211 -16.33 -32.59 -12.90
CA PHE A 211 -15.91 -33.26 -11.66
C PHE A 211 -15.91 -32.31 -10.47
N LEU A 212 -15.24 -31.15 -10.61
CA LEU A 212 -15.08 -30.17 -9.55
C LEU A 212 -16.42 -29.72 -8.98
N PHE A 213 -17.30 -29.22 -9.83
CA PHE A 213 -18.56 -28.63 -9.38
C PHE A 213 -19.59 -29.68 -8.94
N GLU A 214 -19.51 -30.92 -9.41
CA GLU A 214 -20.30 -32.03 -8.84
C GLU A 214 -19.91 -32.31 -7.39
N ILE A 215 -18.61 -32.37 -7.11
CA ILE A 215 -18.13 -32.61 -5.74
C ILE A 215 -18.41 -31.40 -4.85
N LEU A 216 -18.09 -30.17 -5.30
CA LEU A 216 -18.32 -28.95 -4.53
C LEU A 216 -19.80 -28.72 -4.20
N ALA A 217 -20.73 -29.01 -5.14
CA ALA A 217 -22.16 -28.95 -4.87
C ALA A 217 -22.57 -29.97 -3.77
N THR A 218 -21.98 -31.16 -3.78
CA THR A 218 -22.20 -32.17 -2.73
C THR A 218 -21.72 -31.67 -1.37
N LEU A 219 -20.54 -31.04 -1.33
CA LEU A 219 -19.95 -30.49 -0.10
C LEU A 219 -20.74 -29.28 0.41
N ASN A 220 -21.15 -28.38 -0.48
CA ASN A 220 -21.96 -27.22 -0.12
C ASN A 220 -23.28 -27.59 0.55
N ASN A 221 -23.89 -28.73 0.15
CA ASN A 221 -25.10 -29.24 0.76
C ASN A 221 -24.87 -30.02 2.06
N ALA A 222 -23.65 -30.54 2.29
CA ALA A 222 -23.33 -31.38 3.45
C ALA A 222 -22.68 -30.61 4.61
N ILE A 223 -22.01 -29.50 4.30
CA ILE A 223 -21.31 -28.69 5.30
C ILE A 223 -22.31 -27.72 5.96
N ASP A 224 -22.34 -27.70 7.29
CA ASP A 224 -23.03 -26.68 8.06
C ASP A 224 -22.11 -25.46 8.29
N PHE A 225 -22.38 -24.38 7.58
CA PHE A 225 -21.59 -23.15 7.63
C PHE A 225 -21.94 -22.21 8.80
N SER A 226 -22.96 -22.51 9.60
CA SER A 226 -23.57 -21.57 10.58
C SER A 226 -22.58 -21.07 11.66
N HIS A 227 -21.52 -21.83 11.96
CA HIS A 227 -20.54 -21.51 12.99
C HIS A 227 -19.13 -21.24 12.45
N TYR A 228 -18.99 -21.09 11.13
CA TYR A 228 -17.68 -20.84 10.52
C TYR A 228 -17.26 -19.37 10.71
N SER A 229 -15.97 -19.18 10.96
CA SER A 229 -15.36 -17.84 10.84
C SER A 229 -15.40 -17.36 9.39
N TRP A 230 -15.22 -16.07 9.16
CA TRP A 230 -15.10 -15.53 7.79
C TRP A 230 -14.06 -16.30 6.94
N GLN A 231 -12.91 -16.63 7.53
CA GLN A 231 -11.88 -17.41 6.85
C GLN A 231 -12.30 -18.86 6.62
N GLY A 232 -12.98 -19.48 7.57
CA GLY A 232 -13.50 -20.84 7.43
C GLY A 232 -14.64 -20.98 6.42
N TYR A 233 -15.43 -19.92 6.25
CA TYR A 233 -16.52 -19.87 5.28
C TYR A 233 -16.07 -20.09 3.84
N ARG A 234 -14.82 -19.78 3.53
CA ARG A 234 -14.14 -19.95 2.24
C ARG A 234 -13.72 -21.39 1.91
N VAL A 235 -14.18 -22.36 2.67
CA VAL A 235 -13.72 -23.76 2.63
C VAL A 235 -13.83 -24.40 1.24
N LEU A 236 -14.85 -24.08 0.44
CA LEU A 236 -15.03 -24.67 -0.90
C LEU A 236 -13.90 -24.23 -1.87
N GLY A 237 -13.41 -23.00 -1.75
CA GLY A 237 -12.23 -22.54 -2.49
C GLY A 237 -10.98 -23.36 -2.15
N TYR A 238 -10.71 -23.59 -0.86
CA TYR A 238 -9.57 -24.41 -0.41
C TYR A 238 -9.70 -25.88 -0.83
N LEU A 239 -10.89 -26.47 -0.74
CA LEU A 239 -11.11 -27.85 -1.17
C LEU A 239 -11.00 -27.98 -2.69
N GLY A 240 -11.33 -26.94 -3.45
CA GLY A 240 -11.15 -26.89 -4.91
C GLY A 240 -9.69 -27.06 -5.33
N GLU A 241 -8.73 -26.42 -4.62
CA GLU A 241 -7.30 -26.61 -4.87
C GLU A 241 -6.90 -28.10 -4.76
N MET A 242 -7.42 -28.77 -3.75
CA MET A 242 -7.13 -30.18 -3.50
C MET A 242 -7.80 -31.11 -4.53
N LEU A 243 -9.02 -30.78 -4.93
CA LEU A 243 -9.74 -31.52 -5.98
C LEU A 243 -9.01 -31.45 -7.33
N PHE A 244 -8.39 -30.31 -7.66
CA PHE A 244 -7.56 -30.20 -8.86
C PHE A 244 -6.39 -31.20 -8.81
N ASN A 245 -5.72 -31.33 -7.69
CA ASN A 245 -4.61 -32.27 -7.54
C ASN A 245 -5.05 -33.74 -7.67
N ILE A 246 -6.19 -34.10 -7.07
CA ILE A 246 -6.76 -35.44 -7.21
C ILE A 246 -7.12 -35.73 -8.68
N PHE A 247 -7.80 -34.77 -9.36
CA PHE A 247 -8.12 -34.88 -10.78
C PHE A 247 -6.86 -35.05 -11.62
N LEU A 248 -5.84 -34.25 -11.40
CA LEU A 248 -4.60 -34.29 -12.17
C LEU A 248 -3.88 -35.64 -12.02
N TYR A 249 -3.78 -36.21 -10.79
CA TYR A 249 -3.23 -37.54 -10.60
C TYR A 249 -4.00 -38.61 -11.37
N TYR A 250 -5.33 -38.54 -11.36
CA TYR A 250 -6.16 -39.47 -12.14
C TYR A 250 -5.99 -39.28 -13.65
N TYR A 251 -6.01 -38.00 -14.11
CA TYR A 251 -5.94 -37.69 -15.54
C TYR A 251 -4.60 -38.12 -16.14
N VAL A 252 -3.48 -37.87 -15.46
CA VAL A 252 -2.15 -38.31 -15.91
C VAL A 252 -2.03 -39.83 -15.98
N GLU A 253 -2.63 -40.56 -15.04
CA GLU A 253 -2.60 -42.01 -15.03
C GLU A 253 -3.40 -42.60 -16.20
N THR A 254 -4.53 -41.98 -16.55
CA THR A 254 -5.42 -42.45 -17.63
C THR A 254 -5.06 -41.93 -19.01
N HIS A 255 -4.26 -40.84 -19.08
CA HIS A 255 -3.81 -40.18 -20.30
C HIS A 255 -2.28 -39.99 -20.30
N PRO A 256 -1.51 -41.07 -20.53
CA PRO A 256 -0.06 -41.02 -20.35
C PRO A 256 0.66 -40.11 -21.38
N ASP A 257 0.02 -39.76 -22.47
CA ASP A 257 0.56 -38.88 -23.51
C ASP A 257 0.28 -37.39 -23.27
N VAL A 258 -0.40 -37.04 -22.18
CA VAL A 258 -0.70 -35.64 -21.81
C VAL A 258 0.57 -34.86 -21.52
N ARG A 259 0.71 -33.70 -22.13
CA ARG A 259 1.90 -32.84 -22.01
C ARG A 259 1.64 -31.78 -20.96
N ILE A 260 2.42 -31.79 -19.85
CA ILE A 260 2.27 -30.88 -18.73
C ILE A 260 3.50 -29.99 -18.61
N LYS A 261 3.30 -28.69 -18.36
CA LYS A 261 4.33 -27.70 -18.08
C LYS A 261 4.12 -27.07 -16.71
N GLY A 262 5.16 -27.14 -15.87
CA GLY A 262 5.23 -26.36 -14.63
C GLY A 262 5.96 -25.04 -14.86
N LEU A 263 5.32 -23.90 -14.54
CA LEU A 263 5.89 -22.56 -14.64
C LEU A 263 6.20 -21.98 -13.27
N ASP A 264 7.16 -21.06 -13.23
CA ASP A 264 7.37 -20.20 -12.09
C ASP A 264 6.14 -19.32 -11.85
N MET A 265 5.89 -18.97 -10.59
CA MET A 265 4.80 -18.08 -10.22
C MET A 265 5.32 -16.77 -9.66
N GLY A 266 4.87 -15.65 -10.24
CA GLY A 266 5.07 -14.32 -9.71
C GLY A 266 3.98 -13.99 -8.69
N SER A 267 4.37 -13.35 -7.58
CA SER A 267 3.46 -12.80 -6.59
C SER A 267 3.74 -11.31 -6.40
N LEU A 268 2.71 -10.48 -6.51
CA LEU A 268 2.83 -9.05 -6.25
C LEU A 268 2.78 -8.78 -4.75
N HIS A 269 3.73 -7.99 -4.25
CA HIS A 269 3.76 -7.57 -2.86
C HIS A 269 2.61 -6.59 -2.57
N SER A 270 2.43 -5.60 -3.44
CA SER A 270 1.29 -4.69 -3.41
C SER A 270 0.47 -4.83 -4.69
N ALA A 271 -0.84 -5.01 -4.51
CA ALA A 271 -1.82 -4.95 -5.59
C ALA A 271 -2.64 -3.66 -5.53
N GLU A 272 -2.19 -2.68 -4.74
CA GLU A 272 -2.90 -1.42 -4.61
C GLU A 272 -2.68 -0.52 -5.84
N LEU A 273 -3.74 0.17 -6.24
CA LEU A 273 -3.69 1.18 -7.28
C LEU A 273 -2.73 2.30 -6.89
N GLN A 274 -1.76 2.63 -7.75
CA GLN A 274 -1.07 3.91 -7.66
C GLN A 274 -2.04 4.99 -8.11
N ILE A 275 -2.66 5.65 -7.14
CA ILE A 275 -3.61 6.73 -7.45
C ILE A 275 -2.83 8.00 -7.72
N HIS A 276 -3.01 8.54 -8.93
CA HIS A 276 -2.54 9.87 -9.30
C HIS A 276 -3.72 10.85 -9.23
N PRO A 277 -3.93 11.53 -8.11
CA PRO A 277 -5.09 12.38 -7.94
C PRO A 277 -5.06 13.52 -8.96
N LYS A 278 -6.23 13.82 -9.54
CA LYS A 278 -6.45 15.06 -10.28
C LYS A 278 -6.89 16.15 -9.30
N PRO A 279 -6.66 17.43 -9.60
CA PRO A 279 -7.20 18.52 -8.80
C PRO A 279 -8.69 18.32 -8.50
N ALA A 280 -9.08 18.56 -7.25
CA ALA A 280 -10.49 18.45 -6.83
C ALA A 280 -11.33 19.63 -7.33
N PHE A 281 -10.68 20.70 -7.75
CA PHE A 281 -11.29 21.94 -8.25
C PHE A 281 -10.62 22.34 -9.55
N ASP A 282 -11.40 22.90 -10.47
CA ASP A 282 -10.89 23.29 -11.79
C ASP A 282 -10.00 24.54 -11.75
N GLU A 283 -10.35 25.50 -10.89
CA GLU A 283 -9.65 26.79 -10.79
C GLU A 283 -9.58 27.31 -9.34
N TYR A 284 -8.70 28.29 -9.10
CA TYR A 284 -8.56 29.02 -7.81
C TYR A 284 -8.40 28.10 -6.61
N TYR A 285 -7.48 27.12 -6.70
CA TYR A 285 -7.21 26.19 -5.61
C TYR A 285 -5.73 26.17 -5.20
N THR A 286 -5.51 25.85 -3.93
CA THR A 286 -4.21 25.50 -3.37
C THR A 286 -4.19 24.01 -3.03
N ALA A 287 -3.23 23.28 -3.59
CA ALA A 287 -3.02 21.88 -3.25
C ALA A 287 -2.06 21.74 -2.05
N ILE A 288 -2.52 21.07 -1.01
CA ILE A 288 -1.79 20.89 0.25
C ILE A 288 -1.57 19.40 0.47
N VAL A 289 -0.32 18.97 0.65
CA VAL A 289 0.04 17.58 0.87
C VAL A 289 0.60 17.41 2.27
N VAL A 290 0.06 16.43 3.02
CA VAL A 290 0.47 16.19 4.40
C VAL A 290 0.64 14.69 4.65
N PRO A 291 1.82 14.20 5.06
CA PRO A 291 2.02 12.83 5.51
C PRO A 291 1.41 12.61 6.89
N CYS A 292 0.63 11.55 7.07
CA CYS A 292 -0.01 11.26 8.36
C CYS A 292 -0.27 9.77 8.53
N SER A 293 -0.10 9.24 9.74
CA SER A 293 -0.55 7.90 10.13
C SER A 293 -1.84 7.93 10.94
N ASN A 294 -2.46 6.76 11.11
CA ASN A 294 -3.69 6.63 11.89
C ASN A 294 -3.56 7.13 13.34
N TYR A 295 -2.39 6.92 13.96
CA TYR A 295 -2.13 7.42 15.31
C TYR A 295 -2.26 8.95 15.40
N TYR A 296 -1.87 9.67 14.35
CA TYR A 296 -1.88 11.13 14.31
C TYR A 296 -3.18 11.74 13.77
N ALA A 297 -4.18 10.95 13.36
CA ALA A 297 -5.47 11.44 12.86
C ALA A 297 -6.17 12.48 13.78
N PRO A 298 -6.17 12.33 15.13
CA PRO A 298 -6.73 13.35 16.01
C PRO A 298 -6.02 14.70 15.92
N TYR A 299 -4.70 14.70 15.76
CA TYR A 299 -3.91 15.93 15.66
C TYR A 299 -4.01 16.55 14.27
N LEU A 300 -4.16 15.71 13.22
CA LEU A 300 -4.49 16.15 11.86
C LEU A 300 -5.82 16.94 11.85
N SER A 301 -6.79 16.57 12.68
CA SER A 301 -8.04 17.33 12.77
C SER A 301 -7.84 18.77 13.25
N VAL A 302 -6.90 18.99 14.18
CA VAL A 302 -6.55 20.34 14.68
C VAL A 302 -5.82 21.15 13.61
N TYR A 303 -4.91 20.49 12.89
CA TYR A 303 -4.23 21.07 11.74
C TYR A 303 -5.24 21.54 10.67
N ILE A 304 -6.16 20.66 10.25
CA ILE A 304 -7.21 20.97 9.26
C ILE A 304 -8.11 22.13 9.77
N GLN A 305 -8.51 22.09 11.03
CA GLN A 305 -9.33 23.16 11.61
C GLN A 305 -8.61 24.51 11.59
N SER A 306 -7.29 24.53 11.82
CA SER A 306 -6.51 25.78 11.75
C SER A 306 -6.43 26.33 10.31
N LEU A 307 -6.35 25.46 9.29
CA LEU A 307 -6.45 25.86 7.89
C LEU A 307 -7.80 26.50 7.59
N ILE A 308 -8.89 25.84 8.01
CA ILE A 308 -10.26 26.34 7.81
C ILE A 308 -10.45 27.71 8.47
N ASP A 309 -9.95 27.89 9.70
CA ASP A 309 -10.10 29.14 10.46
C ASP A 309 -9.39 30.34 9.79
N CYS A 310 -8.35 30.09 8.97
CA CYS A 310 -7.55 31.13 8.31
C CYS A 310 -7.78 31.23 6.79
N SER A 311 -8.65 30.37 6.23
CA SER A 311 -8.89 30.27 4.79
C SER A 311 -9.76 31.41 4.24
N SER A 312 -9.56 31.75 2.97
CA SER A 312 -10.46 32.60 2.21
C SER A 312 -11.68 31.82 1.72
N LEU A 313 -12.87 32.44 1.78
CA LEU A 313 -14.10 31.85 1.23
C LEU A 313 -14.12 31.84 -0.31
N ASP A 314 -13.34 32.70 -0.95
CA ASP A 314 -13.25 32.84 -2.40
C ASP A 314 -12.14 32.00 -3.03
N HIS A 315 -11.51 31.09 -2.24
CA HIS A 315 -10.43 30.22 -2.67
C HIS A 315 -10.71 28.78 -2.26
N ASN A 316 -10.25 27.82 -3.05
CA ASN A 316 -10.44 26.40 -2.81
C ASN A 316 -9.17 25.75 -2.23
N TYR A 317 -9.33 24.74 -1.40
CA TYR A 317 -8.21 24.04 -0.74
C TYR A 317 -8.35 22.55 -0.95
N ASP A 318 -7.36 21.95 -1.62
CA ASP A 318 -7.32 20.54 -1.95
C ASP A 318 -6.28 19.83 -1.08
N ILE A 319 -6.73 19.22 0.01
CA ILE A 319 -5.87 18.56 1.01
C ILE A 319 -5.71 17.09 0.64
N ILE A 320 -4.49 16.66 0.41
CA ILE A 320 -4.11 15.28 0.11
C ILE A 320 -3.27 14.71 1.26
N VAL A 321 -3.81 13.73 1.95
CA VAL A 321 -3.11 13.03 3.03
C VAL A 321 -2.41 11.80 2.47
N LEU A 322 -1.08 11.80 2.52
CA LEU A 322 -0.28 10.61 2.19
C LEU A 322 -0.22 9.72 3.41
N GLN A 323 -0.66 8.47 3.27
CA GLN A 323 -0.88 7.58 4.41
C GLN A 323 -0.65 6.11 4.05
N ASP A 324 -0.65 5.24 5.07
CA ASP A 324 -0.56 3.78 4.97
C ASP A 324 -1.65 3.06 5.77
N ASP A 325 -2.09 3.62 6.91
CA ASP A 325 -2.85 2.89 7.92
C ASP A 325 -4.10 3.62 8.44
N ILE A 326 -4.47 4.80 7.89
CA ILE A 326 -5.62 5.56 8.40
C ILE A 326 -6.91 4.77 8.19
N SER A 327 -7.59 4.44 9.29
CA SER A 327 -8.84 3.68 9.26
C SER A 327 -9.98 4.46 8.60
N ASP A 328 -10.94 3.76 8.01
CA ASP A 328 -12.08 4.38 7.35
C ASP A 328 -12.92 5.20 8.34
N ILE A 329 -13.04 4.75 9.60
CA ILE A 329 -13.69 5.52 10.68
C ILE A 329 -13.01 6.89 10.85
N ASN A 330 -11.67 6.93 10.88
CA ASN A 330 -10.94 8.18 11.00
C ASN A 330 -11.05 9.03 9.73
N LYS A 331 -11.03 8.43 8.54
CA LYS A 331 -11.25 9.16 7.27
C LYS A 331 -12.61 9.86 7.25
N GLU A 332 -13.69 9.14 7.61
CA GLU A 332 -15.05 9.70 7.67
C GLU A 332 -15.17 10.77 8.76
N LYS A 333 -14.59 10.54 9.93
CA LYS A 333 -14.62 11.50 11.04
C LYS A 333 -13.87 12.80 10.69
N LEU A 334 -12.76 12.72 9.95
CA LEU A 334 -12.00 13.88 9.47
C LEU A 334 -12.76 14.67 8.39
N LYS A 335 -13.54 14.00 7.54
CA LYS A 335 -14.35 14.64 6.48
C LYS A 335 -15.65 15.28 7.00
N ALA A 336 -16.13 14.88 8.17
CA ALA A 336 -17.51 15.14 8.61
C ALA A 336 -17.98 16.61 8.60
N ASN A 337 -17.08 17.58 8.76
CA ASN A 337 -17.43 19.01 8.81
C ASN A 337 -16.62 19.85 7.81
N MET A 338 -16.26 19.27 6.68
CA MET A 338 -15.46 19.95 5.67
C MET A 338 -16.29 21.05 4.96
N PRO A 339 -15.82 22.30 4.88
CA PRO A 339 -16.46 23.35 4.08
C PRO A 339 -16.47 22.99 2.59
N LYS A 340 -17.41 23.57 1.83
CA LYS A 340 -17.58 23.26 0.39
C LYS A 340 -16.36 23.61 -0.48
N ASN A 341 -15.57 24.59 -0.05
CA ASN A 341 -14.34 24.99 -0.71
C ASN A 341 -13.11 24.19 -0.24
N PHE A 342 -13.32 23.10 0.51
CA PHE A 342 -12.28 22.16 0.93
C PHE A 342 -12.54 20.76 0.37
N SER A 343 -11.51 20.12 -0.13
CA SER A 343 -11.46 18.70 -0.46
C SER A 343 -10.46 18.01 0.49
N LEU A 344 -10.82 16.85 1.05
CA LEU A 344 -9.91 16.03 1.86
C LEU A 344 -9.87 14.62 1.29
N ARG A 345 -8.69 14.21 0.83
CA ARG A 345 -8.47 12.92 0.18
C ARG A 345 -7.29 12.19 0.81
N PHE A 346 -7.37 10.87 0.81
CA PHE A 346 -6.37 9.98 1.42
C PHE A 346 -5.77 9.10 0.34
N ILE A 347 -4.45 9.15 0.18
CA ILE A 347 -3.71 8.38 -0.82
C ILE A 347 -2.77 7.44 -0.10
N ASN A 348 -2.94 6.14 -0.34
CA ASN A 348 -1.97 5.15 0.13
C ASN A 348 -0.72 5.21 -0.77
N VAL A 349 0.45 5.34 -0.14
CA VAL A 349 1.72 5.48 -0.84
C VAL A 349 2.71 4.34 -0.56
N THR A 350 2.27 3.30 0.12
CA THR A 350 3.14 2.16 0.49
C THR A 350 3.79 1.52 -0.72
N SER A 351 3.07 1.41 -1.84
CA SER A 351 3.56 0.82 -3.09
C SER A 351 4.77 1.54 -3.71
N TYR A 352 5.01 2.80 -3.34
CA TYR A 352 6.20 3.54 -3.80
C TYR A 352 7.47 3.17 -3.03
N PHE A 353 7.34 2.46 -1.90
CA PHE A 353 8.43 2.03 -1.03
C PHE A 353 8.63 0.51 -1.03
N ASP A 354 8.03 -0.20 -1.98
CA ASP A 354 8.25 -1.62 -2.16
C ASP A 354 9.76 -1.89 -2.30
N ASN A 355 10.27 -2.87 -1.55
CA ASN A 355 11.69 -3.21 -1.45
C ASN A 355 12.60 -2.17 -0.76
N ILE A 356 12.04 -1.09 -0.18
CA ILE A 356 12.79 -0.11 0.61
C ILE A 356 12.54 -0.36 2.10
N ASN A 357 13.60 -0.65 2.84
CA ASN A 357 13.49 -0.86 4.28
C ASN A 357 13.47 0.48 5.01
N LEU A 358 12.29 1.04 5.21
CA LEU A 358 12.11 2.27 5.95
C LEU A 358 12.42 2.05 7.44
N LYS A 359 13.44 2.72 7.94
CA LYS A 359 13.81 2.70 9.37
C LYS A 359 13.85 4.11 9.92
N SER A 360 13.33 4.29 11.13
CA SER A 360 13.50 5.54 11.85
C SER A 360 14.89 5.62 12.48
N SER A 361 15.54 6.78 12.32
CA SER A 361 16.83 7.09 12.97
C SER A 361 16.65 7.53 14.43
N LYS A 362 15.45 7.92 14.83
CA LYS A 362 15.11 8.41 16.17
C LYS A 362 13.69 8.02 16.54
N ASP A 363 13.44 7.63 17.79
CA ASP A 363 12.16 7.12 18.29
C ASP A 363 10.97 8.10 18.12
N TYR A 364 11.23 9.39 17.97
CA TYR A 364 10.18 10.42 17.81
C TYR A 364 9.91 10.80 16.35
N LEU A 365 10.70 10.33 15.39
CA LEU A 365 10.50 10.58 13.97
C LEU A 365 9.66 9.46 13.37
N SER A 366 8.59 9.82 12.66
CA SER A 366 7.76 8.86 11.93
C SER A 366 8.41 8.47 10.61
N ILE A 367 8.32 7.20 10.23
CA ILE A 367 8.70 6.74 8.89
C ILE A 367 7.85 7.37 7.79
N ASN A 368 6.63 7.83 8.13
CA ASN A 368 5.74 8.52 7.18
C ASN A 368 6.34 9.83 6.65
N SER A 369 7.36 10.39 7.32
CA SER A 369 8.07 11.57 6.81
C SER A 369 8.71 11.31 5.44
N TYR A 370 9.17 10.07 5.16
CA TYR A 370 9.71 9.67 3.86
C TYR A 370 8.68 9.78 2.72
N TYR A 371 7.37 9.78 3.01
CA TYR A 371 6.33 9.90 1.98
C TYR A 371 6.42 11.19 1.17
N ARG A 372 7.10 12.22 1.69
CA ARG A 372 7.41 13.45 0.94
C ARG A 372 8.27 13.21 -0.28
N LEU A 373 9.15 12.21 -0.25
CA LEU A 373 10.07 11.93 -1.35
C LEU A 373 9.35 11.47 -2.62
N VAL A 374 8.16 10.85 -2.47
CA VAL A 374 7.38 10.34 -3.62
C VAL A 374 6.30 11.30 -4.12
N ILE A 375 6.16 12.48 -3.50
CA ILE A 375 5.18 13.49 -3.92
C ILE A 375 5.23 13.78 -5.42
N PRO A 376 6.41 13.94 -6.07
CA PRO A 376 6.44 14.20 -7.51
C PRO A 376 5.90 13.04 -8.36
N LYS A 377 5.99 11.80 -7.86
CA LYS A 377 5.38 10.63 -8.54
C LYS A 377 3.88 10.52 -8.28
N VAL A 378 3.41 10.89 -7.09
CA VAL A 378 1.98 10.84 -6.73
C VAL A 378 1.20 11.96 -7.40
N MET A 379 1.75 13.18 -7.39
CA MET A 379 1.06 14.42 -7.75
C MET A 379 1.30 14.87 -9.21
N VAL A 380 1.46 13.93 -10.13
CA VAL A 380 1.79 14.18 -11.56
C VAL A 380 0.77 15.07 -12.30
N ASN A 381 -0.45 15.20 -11.80
CA ASN A 381 -1.50 16.04 -12.37
C ASN A 381 -1.50 17.48 -11.82
N TYR A 382 -0.54 17.83 -10.96
CA TYR A 382 -0.40 19.15 -10.34
C TYR A 382 0.89 19.82 -10.81
N LYS A 383 0.89 21.14 -10.87
CA LYS A 383 2.10 21.93 -11.18
C LYS A 383 2.86 22.31 -9.91
N ARG A 384 2.13 22.53 -8.83
CA ARG A 384 2.66 22.99 -7.56
C ARG A 384 1.87 22.39 -6.40
N VAL A 385 2.54 22.09 -5.31
CA VAL A 385 1.91 21.68 -4.05
C VAL A 385 2.61 22.32 -2.86
N ILE A 386 1.86 22.61 -1.81
CA ILE A 386 2.43 23.00 -0.51
C ILE A 386 2.46 21.75 0.37
N VAL A 387 3.60 21.44 0.93
CA VAL A 387 3.82 20.27 1.80
C VAL A 387 4.05 20.73 3.21
N THR A 388 3.34 20.14 4.17
CA THR A 388 3.49 20.56 5.57
C THR A 388 3.58 19.38 6.53
N ASP A 389 4.11 19.65 7.73
CA ASP A 389 3.93 18.81 8.92
C ASP A 389 2.54 19.00 9.52
N ILE A 390 2.15 18.13 10.47
CA ILE A 390 0.87 18.22 11.18
C ILE A 390 0.96 18.85 12.56
N ASP A 391 2.16 19.10 13.06
CA ASP A 391 2.46 19.65 14.38
C ASP A 391 2.61 21.18 14.34
N LEU A 392 1.82 21.79 13.49
CA LEU A 392 1.76 23.24 13.30
C LEU A 392 0.30 23.71 13.23
N ILE A 393 0.10 25.02 13.37
CA ILE A 393 -1.18 25.70 13.09
C ILE A 393 -0.95 26.96 12.27
N PHE A 394 -1.95 27.32 11.50
CA PHE A 394 -1.93 28.51 10.64
C PHE A 394 -2.51 29.73 11.37
N LYS A 395 -1.94 30.88 11.07
CA LYS A 395 -2.38 32.20 11.51
C LYS A 395 -2.79 33.08 10.33
N HIS A 396 -2.30 32.75 9.14
CA HIS A 396 -2.60 33.40 7.88
C HIS A 396 -2.97 32.36 6.81
N ASP A 397 -3.59 32.81 5.74
CA ASP A 397 -4.02 31.97 4.64
C ASP A 397 -2.82 31.38 3.88
N ILE A 398 -2.71 30.05 3.89
CA ILE A 398 -1.62 29.33 3.22
C ILE A 398 -1.60 29.53 1.70
N SER A 399 -2.73 29.91 1.08
CA SER A 399 -2.79 30.19 -0.36
C SER A 399 -1.87 31.32 -0.82
N LEU A 400 -1.40 32.15 0.11
CA LEU A 400 -0.40 33.18 -0.18
C LEU A 400 0.94 32.58 -0.66
N LEU A 401 1.27 31.35 -0.28
CA LEU A 401 2.46 30.64 -0.76
C LEU A 401 2.37 30.26 -2.24
N ASP A 402 1.18 30.11 -2.81
CA ASP A 402 1.03 29.86 -4.26
C ASP A 402 1.46 31.05 -5.12
N LYS A 403 1.50 32.25 -4.55
CA LYS A 403 1.87 33.48 -5.25
C LYS A 403 3.38 33.70 -5.34
N ILE A 404 4.18 32.84 -4.70
CA ILE A 404 5.64 32.97 -4.70
C ILE A 404 6.18 32.61 -6.08
N ASP A 405 7.02 33.47 -6.62
CA ASP A 405 7.75 33.15 -7.82
C ASP A 405 8.87 32.14 -7.52
N MET A 406 8.66 30.91 -7.94
CA MET A 406 9.61 29.81 -7.76
C MET A 406 10.74 29.82 -8.79
N GLY A 407 10.60 30.58 -9.90
CA GLY A 407 11.52 30.44 -11.02
C GLY A 407 11.77 28.98 -11.40
N ASN A 408 13.04 28.59 -11.46
CA ASN A 408 13.47 27.21 -11.73
C ASN A 408 13.81 26.40 -10.44
N TYR A 409 13.49 26.95 -9.26
CA TYR A 409 13.72 26.23 -8.02
C TYR A 409 12.70 25.09 -7.84
N PRO A 410 13.15 23.86 -7.58
CA PRO A 410 12.24 22.73 -7.32
C PRO A 410 11.53 22.83 -5.97
N ILE A 411 12.18 23.43 -4.98
CA ILE A 411 11.65 23.55 -3.60
C ILE A 411 11.85 24.99 -3.12
N ALA A 412 10.87 25.50 -2.37
CA ALA A 412 11.04 26.67 -1.51
C ALA A 412 10.75 26.25 -0.06
N SER A 413 11.59 26.68 0.90
CA SER A 413 11.45 26.36 2.31
C SER A 413 12.18 27.36 3.21
N CYS A 414 11.88 27.34 4.51
CA CYS A 414 12.55 28.15 5.51
C CYS A 414 13.87 27.51 5.96
N ILE A 415 14.87 28.33 6.25
CA ILE A 415 16.11 27.84 6.90
C ILE A 415 15.76 27.29 8.28
N GLU A 416 16.40 26.18 8.66
CA GLU A 416 16.29 25.52 9.97
C GLU A 416 17.11 26.27 11.02
N PRO A 417 16.49 27.03 11.96
CA PRO A 417 17.24 27.83 12.92
C PRO A 417 18.00 26.99 13.95
N GLN A 418 17.47 25.80 14.30
CA GLN A 418 18.15 24.91 15.24
C GLN A 418 19.48 24.41 14.67
N GLU A 419 19.57 24.19 13.37
CA GLU A 419 20.83 23.78 12.74
C GLU A 419 21.86 24.91 12.79
N GLY A 420 21.46 26.15 12.55
CA GLY A 420 22.34 27.30 12.72
C GLY A 420 22.89 27.44 14.15
N ILE A 421 22.07 27.13 15.16
CA ILE A 421 22.51 27.07 16.57
C ILE A 421 23.49 25.90 16.75
N ASN A 422 23.17 24.72 16.25
CA ASN A 422 23.99 23.52 16.40
C ASN A 422 25.40 23.70 15.82
N LEU A 423 25.50 24.30 14.64
CA LEU A 423 26.78 24.61 13.99
C LEU A 423 27.69 25.50 14.85
N ASN A 424 27.10 26.40 15.66
CA ASN A 424 27.86 27.29 16.51
C ASN A 424 28.25 26.70 17.88
N ILE A 425 27.63 25.57 18.28
CA ILE A 425 27.90 24.95 19.60
C ILE A 425 28.55 23.57 19.50
N ASN A 426 28.49 22.90 18.33
CA ASN A 426 28.96 21.54 18.15
C ASN A 426 29.80 21.39 16.88
N PRO A 427 31.12 21.22 16.99
CA PRO A 427 31.99 21.02 15.82
C PRO A 427 31.64 19.79 14.96
N ASP A 428 31.00 18.78 15.54
CA ASP A 428 30.61 17.57 14.79
C ASP A 428 29.48 17.86 13.77
N GLU A 429 28.70 18.94 13.99
CA GLU A 429 27.68 19.35 13.02
C GLU A 429 28.30 19.87 11.73
N TRP A 430 29.40 20.59 11.79
CA TRP A 430 30.16 21.00 10.60
C TRP A 430 30.64 19.80 9.81
N ASN A 431 31.24 18.83 10.52
CA ASN A 431 31.72 17.61 9.87
C ASN A 431 30.58 16.82 9.21
N TYR A 432 29.44 16.72 9.88
CA TYR A 432 28.26 16.05 9.34
C TYR A 432 27.71 16.77 8.11
N SER A 433 27.52 18.08 8.18
CA SER A 433 26.96 18.89 7.09
C SER A 433 27.89 18.92 5.86
N LEU A 434 29.19 19.03 6.04
CA LEU A 434 30.14 19.06 4.93
C LEU A 434 30.44 17.66 4.34
N ASN A 435 30.59 16.63 5.20
CA ASN A 435 31.09 15.33 4.76
C ASN A 435 29.98 14.29 4.52
N VAL A 436 28.86 14.36 5.24
CA VAL A 436 27.74 13.43 5.06
C VAL A 436 26.66 14.03 4.16
N LEU A 437 26.21 15.25 4.48
CA LEU A 437 25.19 15.93 3.69
C LEU A 437 25.74 16.56 2.40
N LYS A 438 27.07 16.82 2.35
CA LYS A 438 27.75 17.45 1.20
C LYS A 438 27.22 18.86 0.88
N LEU A 439 26.81 19.62 1.89
CA LEU A 439 26.36 21.00 1.73
C LEU A 439 27.55 21.92 1.43
N ASP A 440 27.36 22.87 0.53
CA ASP A 440 28.35 23.88 0.22
C ASP A 440 28.37 24.99 1.28
N ASP A 441 27.19 25.36 1.79
CA ASP A 441 27.00 26.24 2.94
C ASP A 441 26.13 25.55 4.01
N PRO A 442 26.70 25.06 5.14
CA PRO A 442 25.96 24.42 6.23
C PRO A 442 24.87 25.30 6.87
N TYR A 443 25.00 26.62 6.83
CA TYR A 443 23.97 27.51 7.35
C TYR A 443 22.74 27.62 6.44
N ARG A 444 22.78 27.08 5.23
CA ARG A 444 21.65 26.96 4.32
C ARG A 444 20.99 25.59 4.37
N TYR A 445 20.86 25.01 5.55
CA TYR A 445 20.07 23.82 5.79
C TYR A 445 18.61 24.20 6.04
N PHE A 446 17.69 23.60 5.30
CA PHE A 446 16.27 23.98 5.26
C PHE A 446 15.41 22.97 6.06
N ASN A 447 14.42 23.50 6.76
CA ASN A 447 13.39 22.72 7.46
C ASN A 447 12.30 22.27 6.48
N THR A 448 11.84 21.02 6.57
CA THR A 448 10.83 20.44 5.67
C THR A 448 9.40 20.54 6.21
N GLY A 449 9.20 21.20 7.33
CA GLY A 449 7.88 21.35 7.97
C GLY A 449 6.90 22.23 7.22
N VAL A 450 7.40 23.14 6.37
CA VAL A 450 6.60 23.89 5.37
C VAL A 450 7.44 24.06 4.13
N MET A 451 6.98 23.49 3.01
CA MET A 451 7.65 23.58 1.71
C MET A 451 6.66 23.89 0.61
N VAL A 452 7.12 24.58 -0.41
CA VAL A 452 6.44 24.66 -1.71
C VAL A 452 7.25 23.83 -2.71
N ILE A 453 6.61 22.88 -3.37
CA ILE A 453 7.23 22.04 -4.40
C ILE A 453 6.73 22.47 -5.77
N ASN A 454 7.66 22.84 -6.64
CA ASN A 454 7.44 23.08 -8.06
C ASN A 454 7.61 21.76 -8.82
N LEU A 455 6.50 21.08 -9.14
CA LEU A 455 6.50 19.75 -9.74
C LEU A 455 7.04 19.74 -11.17
N ASP A 456 6.91 20.85 -11.90
CA ASP A 456 7.48 20.99 -13.26
C ASP A 456 9.02 20.96 -13.26
N ALA A 457 9.65 21.21 -12.11
CA ALA A 457 11.12 21.17 -11.94
C ALA A 457 11.65 19.78 -11.49
N PHE A 458 10.78 18.79 -11.31
CA PHE A 458 11.15 17.43 -10.95
C PHE A 458 11.09 16.50 -12.16
N THR A 459 12.01 15.51 -12.18
CA THR A 459 11.99 14.37 -13.10
C THR A 459 11.74 13.07 -12.31
N GLN A 460 11.35 12.00 -12.99
CA GLN A 460 11.21 10.68 -12.35
C GLN A 460 12.54 10.22 -11.72
N ASP A 461 13.66 10.47 -12.41
CA ASP A 461 15.00 10.12 -11.93
C ASP A 461 15.33 10.78 -10.59
N ASN A 462 14.88 12.03 -10.35
CA ASN A 462 15.10 12.71 -9.07
C ASN A 462 14.50 11.93 -7.90
N VAL A 463 13.30 11.38 -8.05
CA VAL A 463 12.63 10.60 -7.01
C VAL A 463 13.37 9.29 -6.78
N ASP A 464 13.72 8.56 -7.85
CA ASP A 464 14.42 7.28 -7.74
C ASP A 464 15.80 7.44 -7.09
N ASP A 465 16.51 8.52 -7.39
CA ASP A 465 17.80 8.80 -6.75
C ASP A 465 17.65 9.16 -5.27
N MET A 466 16.64 9.95 -4.90
CA MET A 466 16.35 10.24 -3.49
C MET A 466 15.95 8.98 -2.71
N LEU A 467 15.17 8.07 -3.31
CA LEU A 467 14.80 6.80 -2.68
C LEU A 467 16.02 5.91 -2.44
N LYS A 468 17.00 5.88 -3.36
CA LYS A 468 18.28 5.18 -3.16
C LYS A 468 19.13 5.77 -2.02
N MET A 469 18.90 7.05 -1.67
CA MET A 469 19.61 7.70 -0.55
C MET A 469 19.06 7.33 0.82
N ILE A 470 17.92 6.64 0.90
CA ILE A 470 17.34 6.23 2.20
C ILE A 470 18.33 5.29 2.91
N ASP A 471 18.94 5.79 3.98
CA ASP A 471 19.98 5.11 4.74
C ASP A 471 20.00 5.63 6.19
N CYS A 472 20.43 4.80 7.12
CA CYS A 472 20.55 5.15 8.56
C CYS A 472 21.59 6.25 8.87
N LYS A 473 22.43 6.64 7.90
CA LYS A 473 23.42 7.72 8.07
C LYS A 473 22.76 9.11 8.21
N TYR A 474 21.54 9.27 7.71
CA TYR A 474 20.82 10.53 7.76
C TYR A 474 20.06 10.69 9.08
N ARG A 475 20.40 11.75 9.84
CA ARG A 475 19.88 11.98 11.21
C ARG A 475 18.42 12.44 11.23
N CYS A 476 17.95 13.10 10.17
CA CYS A 476 16.61 13.67 10.04
C CYS A 476 15.94 13.19 8.73
N HIS A 477 15.94 11.88 8.50
CA HIS A 477 15.21 11.19 7.44
C HIS A 477 15.22 11.94 6.08
N GLU A 478 14.05 12.22 5.52
CA GLU A 478 13.86 12.90 4.23
C GLU A 478 14.38 14.35 4.24
N GLN A 479 14.35 15.05 5.37
CA GLN A 479 14.87 16.42 5.45
C GLN A 479 16.37 16.46 5.08
N CYS A 480 17.16 15.54 5.61
CA CYS A 480 18.56 15.42 5.23
C CYS A 480 18.76 15.03 3.77
N ILE A 481 17.90 14.14 3.24
CA ILE A 481 17.96 13.71 1.84
C ILE A 481 17.67 14.89 0.91
N LEU A 482 16.59 15.63 1.15
CA LEU A 482 16.21 16.79 0.34
C LEU A 482 17.29 17.88 0.35
N ASN A 483 17.84 18.21 1.53
CA ASN A 483 18.94 19.16 1.66
C ASN A 483 20.21 18.69 0.92
N SER A 484 20.58 17.43 1.08
CA SER A 484 21.75 16.84 0.42
C SER A 484 21.59 16.75 -1.11
N TYR A 485 20.39 16.44 -1.60
CA TYR A 485 20.11 16.26 -3.01
C TYR A 485 19.96 17.59 -3.77
N PHE A 486 19.24 18.55 -3.20
CA PHE A 486 18.94 19.82 -3.86
C PHE A 486 19.91 20.95 -3.53
N LYS A 487 20.63 20.87 -2.40
CA LYS A 487 21.64 21.88 -1.99
C LYS A 487 21.16 23.32 -2.21
N ASP A 488 21.88 24.06 -3.05
CA ASP A 488 21.62 25.49 -3.40
C ASP A 488 20.40 25.69 -4.30
N ARG A 489 19.72 24.61 -4.71
CA ARG A 489 18.47 24.69 -5.49
C ARG A 489 17.21 24.73 -4.63
N ILE A 490 17.31 25.18 -3.39
CA ILE A 490 16.18 25.46 -2.52
C ILE A 490 16.05 26.98 -2.36
N LEU A 491 14.88 27.51 -2.73
CA LEU A 491 14.54 28.92 -2.53
C LEU A 491 14.23 29.19 -1.06
N GLU A 492 14.85 30.21 -0.47
CA GLU A 492 14.60 30.59 0.92
C GLU A 492 13.25 31.29 1.06
N LEU A 493 12.36 30.75 1.90
CA LEU A 493 11.14 31.39 2.35
C LEU A 493 11.40 32.25 3.60
N SER A 494 10.57 33.26 3.79
CA SER A 494 10.58 34.07 5.00
C SER A 494 10.21 33.23 6.24
N PRO A 495 10.91 33.39 7.39
CA PRO A 495 10.72 32.55 8.57
C PRO A 495 9.32 32.61 9.21
N GLU A 496 8.50 33.61 8.89
CA GLU A 496 7.09 33.65 9.33
C GLU A 496 6.27 32.47 8.83
N TRP A 497 6.65 31.85 7.70
CA TRP A 497 5.97 30.68 7.15
C TRP A 497 6.31 29.36 7.86
N ASN A 498 7.30 29.38 8.75
CA ASN A 498 7.65 28.20 9.55
C ASN A 498 8.30 28.63 10.88
N HIS A 499 7.55 29.40 11.70
CA HIS A 499 8.09 29.93 12.95
C HIS A 499 8.15 28.87 14.04
N GLU A 500 9.37 28.43 14.39
CA GLU A 500 9.63 27.35 15.32
C GLU A 500 9.56 27.82 16.79
N LEU A 501 8.67 27.21 17.57
CA LEU A 501 8.34 27.63 18.94
C LEU A 501 9.10 26.89 20.05
N THR A 502 9.74 25.77 19.74
CA THR A 502 10.34 24.87 20.74
C THR A 502 11.84 25.06 20.94
N LEU A 503 12.42 26.04 20.29
CA LEU A 503 13.83 26.40 20.43
C LEU A 503 14.16 26.88 21.86
N ASN A 504 15.35 26.53 22.32
CA ASN A 504 15.82 26.98 23.64
C ASN A 504 16.18 28.47 23.60
N LYS A 505 15.47 29.30 24.38
CA LYS A 505 15.65 30.76 24.40
C LYS A 505 17.08 31.22 24.76
N LEU A 506 17.79 30.44 25.61
CA LEU A 506 19.17 30.76 25.95
C LEU A 506 20.12 30.46 24.79
N GLN A 507 19.88 29.36 24.07
CA GLN A 507 20.66 29.02 22.88
C GLN A 507 20.37 29.97 21.71
N ILE A 508 19.14 30.40 21.52
CA ILE A 508 18.79 31.46 20.55
C ILE A 508 19.67 32.69 20.80
N LYS A 509 19.68 33.17 22.05
CA LYS A 509 20.43 34.38 22.42
C LYS A 509 21.94 34.23 22.26
N ASN A 510 22.49 33.08 22.63
CA ASN A 510 23.94 32.90 22.76
C ASN A 510 24.60 32.30 21.52
N SER A 511 23.82 31.58 20.67
CA SER A 511 24.42 30.69 19.65
C SER A 511 23.78 30.79 18.27
N MET A 512 22.62 31.44 18.13
CA MET A 512 22.02 31.62 16.82
C MET A 512 22.85 32.65 16.01
N PRO A 513 23.15 32.41 14.74
CA PRO A 513 23.76 33.40 13.86
C PRO A 513 22.99 34.71 13.86
N MET A 514 23.67 35.86 13.84
CA MET A 514 23.05 37.17 14.06
C MET A 514 21.97 37.51 13.04
N ASP A 515 22.16 37.13 11.78
CA ASP A 515 21.17 37.40 10.72
C ASP A 515 19.92 36.49 10.87
N MET A 516 20.09 35.22 11.26
CA MET A 516 19.00 34.35 11.63
C MET A 516 18.24 34.86 12.85
N TYR A 517 18.98 35.35 13.87
CA TYR A 517 18.41 35.92 15.10
C TYR A 517 17.48 37.10 14.77
N LYS A 518 17.92 38.03 13.93
CA LYS A 518 17.12 39.19 13.51
C LYS A 518 15.87 38.75 12.77
N LYS A 519 16.01 37.86 11.77
CA LYS A 519 14.90 37.30 10.97
C LYS A 519 13.92 36.55 11.86
N TYR A 520 14.40 35.72 12.80
CA TYR A 520 13.58 34.93 13.72
C TYR A 520 12.69 35.81 14.60
N TYR A 521 13.24 36.88 15.24
CA TYR A 521 12.46 37.78 16.08
C TYR A 521 11.57 38.73 15.27
N GLU A 522 11.90 39.06 14.05
CA GLU A 522 10.99 39.78 13.17
C GLU A 522 9.78 38.92 12.83
N ALA A 523 9.97 37.65 12.46
CA ALA A 523 8.92 36.70 12.19
C ALA A 523 8.04 36.39 13.42
N GLU A 524 8.58 36.44 14.63
CA GLU A 524 7.82 36.23 15.89
C GLU A 524 6.70 37.27 16.08
N LYS A 525 6.82 38.47 15.48
CA LYS A 525 5.84 39.54 15.66
C LYS A 525 4.51 39.23 14.99
N ASP A 526 4.52 38.59 13.80
CA ASP A 526 3.33 38.19 13.07
C ASP A 526 3.57 36.90 12.25
N PRO A 527 3.70 35.74 12.95
CA PRO A 527 4.00 34.50 12.28
C PRO A 527 2.80 33.99 11.48
N CYS A 528 3.03 33.57 10.24
CA CYS A 528 2.01 32.92 9.39
C CYS A 528 1.71 31.51 9.84
N VAL A 529 2.74 30.79 10.30
CA VAL A 529 2.66 29.41 10.79
C VAL A 529 3.40 29.29 12.12
N LEU A 530 2.76 28.71 13.11
CA LEU A 530 3.36 28.35 14.40
C LEU A 530 3.67 26.85 14.40
N HIS A 531 4.95 26.49 14.53
CA HIS A 531 5.43 25.13 14.44
C HIS A 531 6.11 24.66 15.73
N TRP A 532 5.60 23.58 16.34
CA TRP A 532 6.18 22.93 17.53
C TRP A 532 7.07 21.77 17.11
N ILE A 533 8.32 22.02 16.76
CA ILE A 533 9.27 20.99 16.33
C ILE A 533 9.68 20.04 17.47
N GLY A 534 10.25 18.88 17.13
CA GLY A 534 10.84 17.93 18.07
C GLY A 534 9.83 17.23 19.00
N VAL A 535 10.24 16.92 20.23
CA VAL A 535 9.49 16.07 21.17
C VAL A 535 8.42 16.80 21.97
N ASN A 536 8.55 18.12 22.13
CA ASN A 536 7.67 18.94 22.96
C ASN A 536 6.48 19.46 22.14
N LYS A 537 5.37 18.75 22.21
CA LYS A 537 4.14 19.08 21.48
C LYS A 537 3.04 19.58 22.43
N PRO A 538 2.12 20.47 21.99
CA PRO A 538 1.00 20.94 22.82
C PRO A 538 0.17 19.80 23.40
N TRP A 539 -0.03 18.72 22.66
CA TRP A 539 -0.76 17.52 23.10
C TRP A 539 0.06 16.54 23.95
N LYS A 540 1.29 16.90 24.29
CA LYS A 540 2.14 16.12 25.18
C LYS A 540 2.51 16.86 26.46
N SER A 541 2.47 18.20 26.48
CA SER A 541 2.91 19.00 27.63
C SER A 541 2.14 20.31 27.73
N ALA A 542 1.70 20.67 28.96
CA ALA A 542 0.99 21.92 29.22
C ALA A 542 1.90 23.16 29.11
N ASP A 543 3.21 23.00 29.35
CA ASP A 543 4.17 24.12 29.48
C ASP A 543 4.82 24.50 28.13
N VAL A 544 4.25 24.04 27.01
CA VAL A 544 4.77 24.37 25.69
C VAL A 544 4.39 25.80 25.31
N HIS A 545 5.38 26.56 24.85
CA HIS A 545 5.20 27.96 24.47
C HIS A 545 4.07 28.10 23.43
N LEU A 546 3.11 29.02 23.66
CA LEU A 546 1.91 29.24 22.86
C LEU A 546 1.02 27.99 22.65
N GLY A 547 1.24 26.90 23.39
CA GLY A 547 0.46 25.66 23.26
C GLY A 547 -1.04 25.86 23.49
N TYR A 548 -1.44 26.89 24.24
CA TYR A 548 -2.86 27.22 24.46
C TYR A 548 -3.59 27.56 23.15
N LEU A 549 -2.93 28.17 22.16
CA LEU A 549 -3.52 28.47 20.84
C LEU A 549 -3.89 27.17 20.10
N TRP A 550 -3.03 26.15 20.18
CA TRP A 550 -3.35 24.83 19.62
C TRP A 550 -4.58 24.21 20.30
N TRP A 551 -4.67 24.33 21.64
CA TRP A 551 -5.80 23.80 22.40
C TRP A 551 -7.11 24.57 22.15
N GLU A 552 -7.06 25.85 21.84
CA GLU A 552 -8.23 26.64 21.41
C GLU A 552 -8.83 26.08 20.12
N ILE A 553 -7.97 25.69 19.16
CA ILE A 553 -8.39 25.07 17.91
C ILE A 553 -8.88 23.63 18.16
N ALA A 554 -8.16 22.85 18.96
CA ALA A 554 -8.54 21.48 19.29
C ALA A 554 -9.97 21.34 19.83
N ARG A 555 -10.43 22.32 20.64
CA ARG A 555 -11.81 22.36 21.17
C ARG A 555 -12.90 22.46 20.10
N LYS A 556 -12.55 22.86 18.88
CA LYS A 556 -13.50 22.98 17.75
C LYS A 556 -13.61 21.67 16.97
N THR A 557 -12.73 20.68 17.24
CA THR A 557 -12.67 19.44 16.44
C THR A 557 -13.50 18.31 17.04
N ASN A 558 -13.93 17.36 16.21
CA ASN A 558 -14.63 16.14 16.63
C ASN A 558 -13.72 15.16 17.39
N TYR A 559 -12.45 15.48 17.58
CA TYR A 559 -11.46 14.65 18.28
C TYR A 559 -11.07 15.17 19.67
N TYR A 560 -11.71 16.26 20.13
CA TYR A 560 -11.29 16.93 21.36
C TYR A 560 -11.24 16.00 22.58
N GLU A 561 -12.28 15.20 22.81
CA GLU A 561 -12.32 14.25 23.92
C GLU A 561 -11.23 13.18 23.81
N GLU A 562 -11.01 12.65 22.61
CA GLU A 562 -9.97 11.66 22.38
C GLU A 562 -8.56 12.25 22.62
N ILE A 563 -8.33 13.49 22.19
CA ILE A 563 -7.07 14.21 22.45
C ILE A 563 -6.86 14.39 23.94
N LEU A 564 -7.91 14.78 24.70
CA LEU A 564 -7.84 14.92 26.16
C LEU A 564 -7.55 13.59 26.86
N MET A 565 -8.18 12.50 26.42
CA MET A 565 -7.90 11.17 26.98
C MET A 565 -6.43 10.78 26.75
N ARG A 566 -5.92 10.89 25.53
CA ARG A 566 -4.51 10.61 25.20
C ARG A 566 -3.54 11.50 25.99
N TYR A 567 -3.86 12.78 26.16
CA TYR A 567 -3.08 13.71 26.96
C TYR A 567 -3.02 13.29 28.44
N SER A 568 -4.15 12.87 29.01
CA SER A 568 -4.24 12.38 30.40
C SER A 568 -3.41 11.12 30.61
N GLU A 569 -3.40 10.19 29.68
CA GLU A 569 -2.57 8.98 29.70
C GLU A 569 -1.07 9.32 29.69
N ILE A 570 -0.66 10.26 28.84
CA ILE A 570 0.73 10.73 28.76
C ILE A 570 1.17 11.34 30.10
N LEU A 571 0.31 12.16 30.72
CA LEU A 571 0.60 12.76 32.03
C LEU A 571 0.71 11.70 33.13
N ALA A 572 -0.17 10.70 33.14
CA ALA A 572 -0.12 9.60 34.10
C ALA A 572 1.19 8.82 33.99
N ILE A 573 1.63 8.45 32.79
CA ILE A 573 2.89 7.75 32.53
C ILE A 573 4.08 8.60 33.00
N ARG A 574 4.10 9.90 32.72
CA ARG A 574 5.17 10.82 33.16
C ARG A 574 5.26 10.91 34.70
N THR A 575 4.10 10.94 35.37
CA THR A 575 4.02 10.99 36.83
C THR A 575 4.61 9.73 37.47
N VAL A 576 4.24 8.54 36.94
CA VAL A 576 4.79 7.26 37.40
C VAL A 576 6.31 7.21 37.20
N ASN A 577 6.80 7.63 36.04
CA ASN A 577 8.24 7.62 35.74
C ASN A 577 9.03 8.61 36.64
N ARG A 578 8.49 9.81 36.93
CA ARG A 578 9.09 10.76 37.86
C ARG A 578 9.18 10.18 39.27
N ASN A 579 8.17 9.47 39.74
CA ASN A 579 8.15 8.85 41.07
C ASN A 579 9.14 7.67 41.16
N LYS A 580 9.29 6.86 40.11
CA LYS A 580 10.31 5.79 40.03
C LYS A 580 11.75 6.35 40.07
N ASN A 581 12.00 7.54 39.48
CA ASN A 581 13.33 8.17 39.48
C ASN A 581 13.64 8.94 40.75
N LYS A 582 12.64 9.32 41.57
CA LYS A 582 12.84 9.92 42.89
C LYS A 582 13.05 8.87 43.99
N GLY A 583 12.76 7.62 43.72
CA GLY A 583 12.96 6.49 44.64
C GLY A 583 14.28 5.73 44.43
N LYS A 584 15.10 6.19 43.49
CA LYS A 584 16.49 5.78 43.27
C LYS A 584 17.41 6.91 43.73
#